data_b7fcba583f30c36890ef29b89f64bd1b
#
_entry.id   b7fcba583f30c36890ef29b89f64bd1b
#
_cell.length_a   1.000
_cell.length_b   1.000
_cell.length_c   1.000
_cell.angle_alpha   90.00
_cell.angle_beta   90.00
_cell.angle_gamma   90.00
#
_symmetry.space_group_name_H-M   'P 1'
#
loop_
_entity.id
_entity.type
_entity.pdbx_description
1 polymer ?
#
loop_
_entity_poly.entity_id
_entity_poly.type
_entity_poly.pdbx_seq_one_letter_code
_entity_poly.pdbx_strand_id
1 'polypeptide(L)'
;MKKFLLFCYAVATLQGFSGCSPSQPKEDYGWLKNAIDTSVQQLEETVADVGDSVLLPRSIWTGYDMDFLCSQLQREPVTFKDSLRMKPVKDALGSRRYCSSIYDWTSGFFPGNLWYAYQLTGIEDLKKDAVKFTNYLYPLKDYKGTHDIGFMVNCSYGNAHRLSPADTIRQILVQTADNLCGRFDSNIGCIRSWDFGKWNFPVIIDNMMNLDLLFYVNHLTNDSKYKEVALRHAETTMKNHFRNDHSSYHVVSYNSDGSVEMKCTHQGKNDDSSWARGQAWGVYGYTSCYRESKDAALSLIHISEPTRLQLIS
;
A
#
# COMPACT_ATOMS: atom_id res chain seq x y z
N MET A 1 49.44 -0.51 -21.03
CA MET A 1 49.30 -1.76 -21.84
C MET A 1 49.66 -3.07 -21.09
N LYS A 2 50.25 -3.04 -19.88
CA LYS A 2 50.59 -4.29 -19.13
C LYS A 2 49.51 -4.86 -18.22
N LYS A 3 48.40 -4.15 -17.99
CA LYS A 3 47.29 -4.65 -17.15
C LYS A 3 46.17 -5.33 -17.94
N PHE A 4 46.16 -5.24 -19.25
CA PHE A 4 45.14 -5.84 -20.13
C PHE A 4 45.52 -7.29 -20.56
N LEU A 5 46.80 -7.65 -20.49
CA LEU A 5 47.25 -8.98 -20.84
C LEU A 5 47.11 -10.01 -19.71
N LEU A 6 46.99 -9.60 -18.44
CA LEU A 6 46.79 -10.52 -17.32
C LEU A 6 45.32 -11.01 -17.21
N PHE A 7 44.36 -10.29 -17.77
CA PHE A 7 42.95 -10.69 -17.72
C PHE A 7 42.61 -11.73 -18.78
N CYS A 8 43.31 -11.74 -19.89
CA CYS A 8 43.12 -12.74 -20.95
C CYS A 8 43.76 -14.10 -20.64
N TYR A 9 44.76 -14.15 -19.75
CA TYR A 9 45.41 -15.42 -19.39
C TYR A 9 44.67 -16.22 -18.32
N ALA A 10 43.86 -15.56 -17.50
CA ALA A 10 43.05 -16.23 -16.47
C ALA A 10 41.75 -16.85 -17.03
N VAL A 11 41.32 -16.48 -18.25
CA VAL A 11 40.14 -17.07 -18.90
C VAL A 11 40.47 -18.31 -19.74
N ALA A 12 41.74 -18.49 -20.13
CA ALA A 12 42.15 -19.60 -21.01
C ALA A 12 42.49 -20.90 -20.26
N THR A 13 42.57 -20.91 -18.92
CA THR A 13 42.91 -22.12 -18.14
C THR A 13 41.71 -22.78 -17.45
N LEU A 14 40.48 -22.35 -17.72
CA LEU A 14 39.24 -22.94 -17.19
C LEU A 14 38.44 -23.75 -18.21
N GLN A 15 39.01 -24.07 -19.37
CA GLN A 15 38.40 -24.97 -20.35
C GLN A 15 38.96 -26.40 -20.24
N GLY A 16 38.68 -27.07 -19.14
CA GLY A 16 39.22 -28.43 -18.96
C GLY A 16 38.52 -29.30 -17.93
N PHE A 17 37.28 -28.98 -17.54
CA PHE A 17 36.44 -29.91 -16.80
C PHE A 17 35.03 -29.92 -17.40
N SER A 18 34.82 -30.80 -18.38
CA SER A 18 33.47 -31.25 -18.76
C SER A 18 32.90 -32.13 -17.64
N GLY A 19 32.62 -31.50 -16.50
CA GLY A 19 31.70 -32.05 -15.52
C GLY A 19 30.29 -31.77 -16.00
N CYS A 20 29.46 -32.78 -16.22
CA CYS A 20 28.03 -32.65 -16.34
C CYS A 20 27.51 -31.83 -15.14
N SER A 21 27.33 -30.55 -15.32
CA SER A 21 26.50 -29.78 -14.41
C SER A 21 25.09 -30.36 -14.51
N PRO A 22 24.49 -30.82 -13.41
CA PRO A 22 23.09 -31.22 -13.45
C PRO A 22 22.32 -29.99 -13.98
N SER A 23 21.60 -30.17 -15.09
CA SER A 23 20.70 -29.17 -15.61
C SER A 23 19.77 -28.81 -14.46
N GLN A 24 19.83 -27.56 -13.97
CA GLN A 24 18.83 -27.10 -13.02
C GLN A 24 17.47 -27.38 -13.65
N PRO A 25 16.52 -27.98 -12.90
CA PRO A 25 15.19 -28.19 -13.43
C PRO A 25 14.68 -26.84 -13.91
N LYS A 26 14.22 -26.75 -15.15
CA LYS A 26 13.53 -25.56 -15.64
C LYS A 26 12.33 -25.37 -14.71
N GLU A 27 12.35 -24.32 -13.90
CA GLU A 27 11.19 -23.99 -13.08
C GLU A 27 9.99 -23.85 -14.00
N ASP A 28 8.98 -24.67 -13.75
CA ASP A 28 7.71 -24.58 -14.47
C ASP A 28 6.87 -23.43 -13.88
N TYR A 29 6.85 -22.32 -14.57
CA TYR A 29 6.03 -21.14 -14.21
C TYR A 29 4.59 -21.22 -14.73
N GLY A 30 4.10 -22.39 -15.12
CA GLY A 30 2.74 -22.59 -15.59
C GLY A 30 1.68 -22.12 -14.58
N TRP A 31 1.94 -22.30 -13.29
CA TRP A 31 1.09 -21.78 -12.23
C TRP A 31 0.97 -20.24 -12.24
N LEU A 32 2.07 -19.54 -12.53
CA LEU A 32 2.08 -18.08 -12.57
C LEU A 32 1.25 -17.56 -13.74
N LYS A 33 1.39 -18.20 -14.92
CA LYS A 33 0.54 -17.87 -16.06
C LYS A 33 -0.95 -18.06 -15.73
N ASN A 34 -1.31 -19.19 -15.14
CA ASN A 34 -2.70 -19.46 -14.74
C ASN A 34 -3.21 -18.44 -13.72
N ALA A 35 -2.38 -18.04 -12.76
CA ALA A 35 -2.73 -17.01 -11.78
C ALA A 35 -2.99 -15.65 -12.44
N ILE A 36 -2.16 -15.25 -13.40
CA ILE A 36 -2.35 -14.01 -14.17
C ILE A 36 -3.64 -14.09 -14.99
N ASP A 37 -3.84 -15.16 -15.77
CA ASP A 37 -5.02 -15.35 -16.62
C ASP A 37 -6.32 -15.30 -15.77
N THR A 38 -6.34 -15.99 -14.62
CA THR A 38 -7.48 -15.96 -13.69
C THR A 38 -7.70 -14.55 -13.12
N SER A 39 -6.64 -13.84 -12.75
CA SER A 39 -6.75 -12.49 -12.21
C SER A 39 -7.29 -11.52 -13.26
N VAL A 40 -6.85 -11.63 -14.51
CA VAL A 40 -7.35 -10.83 -15.64
C VAL A 40 -8.84 -11.09 -15.85
N GLN A 41 -9.24 -12.35 -15.94
CA GLN A 41 -10.65 -12.72 -16.08
C GLN A 41 -11.52 -12.10 -14.97
N GLN A 42 -11.08 -12.21 -13.71
CA GLN A 42 -11.81 -11.62 -12.57
C GLN A 42 -11.90 -10.08 -12.65
N LEU A 43 -10.87 -9.42 -13.15
CA LEU A 43 -10.89 -7.97 -13.36
C LEU A 43 -11.86 -7.57 -14.47
N GLU A 44 -11.85 -8.26 -15.60
CA GLU A 44 -12.76 -8.03 -16.72
C GLU A 44 -14.23 -8.24 -16.33
N GLU A 45 -14.53 -9.35 -15.61
CA GLU A 45 -15.85 -9.61 -15.03
C GLU A 45 -16.25 -8.49 -14.06
N THR A 46 -15.31 -8.01 -13.25
CA THR A 46 -15.58 -6.93 -12.31
C THR A 46 -15.88 -5.61 -13.01
N VAL A 47 -15.15 -5.28 -14.07
CA VAL A 47 -15.42 -4.11 -14.91
C VAL A 47 -16.82 -4.19 -15.52
N ALA A 48 -17.18 -5.36 -16.08
CA ALA A 48 -18.50 -5.58 -16.67
C ALA A 48 -19.64 -5.43 -15.67
N ASP A 49 -19.47 -5.97 -14.43
CA ASP A 49 -20.48 -5.90 -13.37
C ASP A 49 -20.69 -4.47 -12.83
N VAL A 50 -19.60 -3.69 -12.73
CA VAL A 50 -19.66 -2.29 -12.24
C VAL A 50 -20.21 -1.36 -13.32
N GLY A 51 -19.93 -1.66 -14.60
CA GLY A 51 -20.40 -0.89 -15.74
C GLY A 51 -19.88 0.56 -15.74
N ASP A 52 -20.80 1.51 -15.98
CA ASP A 52 -20.47 2.95 -16.02
C ASP A 52 -20.70 3.68 -14.67
N SER A 53 -20.93 2.94 -13.61
CA SER A 53 -21.09 3.56 -12.29
C SER A 53 -19.75 4.09 -11.77
N VAL A 54 -19.78 5.29 -11.14
CA VAL A 54 -18.60 5.89 -10.48
C VAL A 54 -18.42 5.23 -9.08
N LEU A 55 -18.37 3.91 -9.06
CA LEU A 55 -18.19 3.12 -7.86
C LEU A 55 -16.95 2.25 -8.02
N LEU A 56 -16.24 2.04 -6.94
CA LEU A 56 -15.00 1.29 -6.92
C LEU A 56 -15.20 -0.03 -6.18
N PRO A 57 -14.91 -1.16 -6.82
CA PRO A 57 -14.98 -2.48 -6.19
C PRO A 57 -14.11 -2.52 -4.93
N ARG A 58 -14.66 -2.98 -3.82
CA ARG A 58 -13.97 -3.08 -2.53
C ARG A 58 -13.86 -4.50 -2.02
N SER A 59 -14.95 -5.25 -2.09
CA SER A 59 -15.00 -6.62 -1.59
C SER A 59 -16.06 -7.44 -2.29
N ILE A 60 -15.93 -8.77 -2.18
CA ILE A 60 -16.92 -9.73 -2.63
C ILE A 60 -17.52 -10.36 -1.39
N TRP A 61 -18.85 -10.52 -1.40
CA TRP A 61 -19.59 -11.20 -0.36
C TRP A 61 -20.05 -12.56 -0.88
N THR A 62 -19.50 -13.63 -0.33
CA THR A 62 -19.81 -15.01 -0.76
C THR A 62 -20.78 -15.71 0.20
N GLY A 63 -21.92 -15.09 0.51
CA GLY A 63 -23.00 -15.78 1.18
C GLY A 63 -22.84 -16.08 2.68
N TYR A 64 -21.75 -15.65 3.31
CA TYR A 64 -21.65 -15.69 4.76
C TYR A 64 -22.42 -14.53 5.37
N ASP A 65 -23.33 -14.84 6.28
CA ASP A 65 -24.07 -13.84 7.03
C ASP A 65 -23.10 -13.06 7.93
N MET A 66 -23.16 -11.71 7.87
CA MET A 66 -22.35 -10.86 8.75
C MET A 66 -22.66 -11.09 10.21
N ASP A 67 -23.92 -11.37 10.53
CA ASP A 67 -24.34 -11.67 11.90
C ASP A 67 -23.66 -12.95 12.40
N PHE A 68 -23.51 -13.97 11.53
CA PHE A 68 -22.77 -15.18 11.84
C PHE A 68 -21.28 -14.88 12.07
N LEU A 69 -20.64 -14.08 11.22
CA LEU A 69 -19.23 -13.71 11.36
C LEU A 69 -19.00 -12.86 12.63
N CYS A 70 -19.87 -11.91 12.91
CA CYS A 70 -19.80 -11.11 14.12
C CYS A 70 -20.01 -11.94 15.39
N SER A 71 -20.92 -12.93 15.34
CA SER A 71 -21.13 -13.86 16.46
C SER A 71 -19.91 -14.75 16.72
N GLN A 72 -19.22 -15.23 15.67
CA GLN A 72 -17.98 -16.00 15.80
C GLN A 72 -16.83 -15.17 16.37
N LEU A 73 -16.79 -13.89 16.05
CA LEU A 73 -15.75 -12.96 16.53
C LEU A 73 -16.08 -12.31 17.87
N GLN A 74 -17.24 -12.66 18.49
CA GLN A 74 -17.75 -12.04 19.71
C GLN A 74 -17.76 -10.51 19.65
N ARG A 75 -18.07 -9.95 18.49
CA ARG A 75 -18.17 -8.51 18.25
C ARG A 75 -19.64 -8.15 18.08
N GLU A 76 -20.04 -7.03 18.67
CA GLU A 76 -21.31 -6.40 18.33
C GLU A 76 -21.38 -6.20 16.81
N PRO A 77 -22.53 -6.47 16.18
CA PRO A 77 -22.72 -6.15 14.78
C PRO A 77 -22.35 -4.69 14.59
N VAL A 78 -21.29 -4.43 13.81
CA VAL A 78 -21.01 -3.07 13.39
C VAL A 78 -22.24 -2.65 12.60
N THR A 79 -23.09 -1.85 13.21
CA THR A 79 -24.19 -1.19 12.52
C THR A 79 -23.52 -0.34 11.46
N PHE A 80 -23.44 -0.85 10.24
CA PHE A 80 -22.87 -0.17 9.09
C PHE A 80 -23.70 1.09 8.81
N LYS A 81 -23.49 2.15 9.59
CA LYS A 81 -23.87 3.52 9.17
C LYS A 81 -23.17 3.90 7.86
N ASP A 82 -22.11 3.16 7.50
CA ASP A 82 -21.45 3.24 6.20
C ASP A 82 -22.14 2.44 5.08
N SER A 83 -23.23 1.73 5.35
CA SER A 83 -24.00 1.03 4.31
C SER A 83 -24.53 1.97 3.20
N LEU A 84 -24.59 3.27 3.47
CA LEU A 84 -24.89 4.31 2.46
C LEU A 84 -23.74 4.50 1.45
N ARG A 85 -22.53 4.02 1.73
CA ARG A 85 -21.36 4.16 0.84
C ARG A 85 -21.10 2.90 0.00
N MET A 86 -21.71 1.77 0.34
CA MET A 86 -21.51 0.52 -0.38
C MET A 86 -22.80 0.12 -1.09
N LYS A 87 -22.78 0.12 -2.43
CA LYS A 87 -23.88 -0.43 -3.23
C LYS A 87 -23.53 -1.87 -3.60
N PRO A 88 -24.39 -2.86 -3.30
CA PRO A 88 -24.19 -4.22 -3.77
C PRO A 88 -24.46 -4.29 -5.28
N VAL A 89 -23.50 -4.79 -6.02
CA VAL A 89 -23.64 -5.18 -7.42
C VAL A 89 -23.64 -6.71 -7.47
N LYS A 90 -24.64 -7.32 -8.08
CA LYS A 90 -24.69 -8.79 -8.25
C LYS A 90 -23.77 -9.17 -9.40
N ASP A 91 -22.88 -10.11 -9.17
CA ASP A 91 -22.12 -10.76 -10.23
C ASP A 91 -22.92 -11.89 -10.91
N ALA A 92 -22.36 -12.44 -12.01
CA ALA A 92 -22.96 -13.52 -12.77
C ALA A 92 -23.16 -14.82 -11.96
N LEU A 93 -22.46 -14.98 -10.84
CA LEU A 93 -22.55 -16.14 -9.93
C LEU A 93 -23.53 -15.90 -8.77
N GLY A 94 -24.20 -14.74 -8.72
CA GLY A 94 -25.10 -14.37 -7.63
C GLY A 94 -24.39 -13.86 -6.37
N SER A 95 -23.06 -13.75 -6.38
CA SER A 95 -22.29 -13.11 -5.33
C SER A 95 -22.55 -11.60 -5.33
N ARG A 96 -22.50 -10.98 -4.15
CA ARG A 96 -22.67 -9.53 -4.05
C ARG A 96 -21.32 -8.86 -4.02
N ARG A 97 -21.01 -8.03 -5.04
CA ARG A 97 -19.86 -7.12 -4.98
C ARG A 97 -20.26 -5.89 -4.17
N TYR A 98 -19.41 -5.53 -3.23
CA TYR A 98 -19.53 -4.27 -2.52
C TYR A 98 -18.61 -3.25 -3.16
N CYS A 99 -19.20 -2.15 -3.60
CA CYS A 99 -18.47 -1.01 -4.14
C CYS A 99 -18.48 0.13 -3.12
N SER A 100 -17.39 0.88 -3.09
CA SER A 100 -17.22 2.06 -2.25
C SER A 100 -17.22 3.34 -3.07
N SER A 101 -17.36 4.48 -2.37
CA SER A 101 -17.13 5.79 -2.96
C SER A 101 -15.64 6.02 -3.22
N ILE A 102 -15.34 7.06 -4.02
CA ILE A 102 -13.96 7.49 -4.28
C ILE A 102 -13.20 7.89 -3.00
N TYR A 103 -13.90 8.25 -1.92
CA TYR A 103 -13.31 8.67 -0.65
C TYR A 103 -13.01 7.51 0.32
N ASP A 104 -13.33 6.27 -0.06
CA ASP A 104 -12.91 5.10 0.71
C ASP A 104 -11.41 4.85 0.52
N TRP A 105 -10.72 4.49 1.60
CA TRP A 105 -9.27 4.27 1.58
C TRP A 105 -8.82 3.19 0.57
N THR A 106 -9.72 2.29 0.19
CA THR A 106 -9.43 1.23 -0.79
C THR A 106 -9.60 1.67 -2.24
N SER A 107 -10.07 2.90 -2.49
CA SER A 107 -10.51 3.33 -3.82
C SER A 107 -9.43 3.26 -4.91
N GLY A 108 -8.15 3.41 -4.53
CA GLY A 108 -7.03 3.35 -5.47
C GLY A 108 -6.62 1.95 -5.90
N PHE A 109 -7.02 0.90 -5.17
CA PHE A 109 -6.52 -0.46 -5.44
C PHE A 109 -7.10 -1.07 -6.72
N PHE A 110 -8.39 -0.87 -7.00
CA PHE A 110 -8.98 -1.44 -8.20
C PHE A 110 -8.36 -0.89 -9.49
N PRO A 111 -8.26 0.42 -9.71
CA PRO A 111 -7.52 0.95 -10.85
C PRO A 111 -6.05 0.54 -10.83
N GLY A 112 -5.42 0.44 -9.66
CA GLY A 112 -4.05 -0.07 -9.53
C GLY A 112 -3.90 -1.50 -10.05
N ASN A 113 -4.83 -2.39 -9.73
CA ASN A 113 -4.84 -3.77 -10.23
C ASN A 113 -5.00 -3.82 -11.76
N LEU A 114 -5.85 -2.97 -12.33
CA LEU A 114 -6.01 -2.88 -13.79
C LEU A 114 -4.71 -2.41 -14.46
N TRP A 115 -3.99 -1.45 -13.89
CA TRP A 115 -2.69 -1.01 -14.37
C TRP A 115 -1.64 -2.14 -14.31
N TYR A 116 -1.60 -2.91 -13.24
CA TYR A 116 -0.70 -4.07 -13.13
C TYR A 116 -1.08 -5.18 -14.11
N ALA A 117 -2.37 -5.46 -14.30
CA ALA A 117 -2.82 -6.43 -15.29
C ALA A 117 -2.43 -6.01 -16.70
N TYR A 118 -2.60 -4.73 -17.07
CA TYR A 118 -2.08 -4.19 -18.33
C TYR A 118 -0.56 -4.36 -18.45
N GLN A 119 0.21 -4.04 -17.42
CA GLN A 119 1.66 -4.19 -17.44
C GLN A 119 2.10 -5.64 -17.68
N LEU A 120 1.40 -6.60 -17.09
CA LEU A 120 1.74 -8.02 -17.20
C LEU A 120 1.33 -8.64 -18.52
N THR A 121 0.27 -8.13 -19.17
CA THR A 121 -0.35 -8.78 -20.33
C THR A 121 -0.23 -7.97 -21.63
N GLY A 122 -0.12 -6.65 -21.53
CA GLY A 122 -0.19 -5.75 -22.70
C GLY A 122 -1.58 -5.59 -23.31
N ILE A 123 -2.65 -6.06 -22.63
CA ILE A 123 -4.03 -5.98 -23.15
C ILE A 123 -4.52 -4.52 -23.08
N GLU A 124 -4.74 -3.88 -24.23
CA GLU A 124 -5.11 -2.46 -24.32
C GLU A 124 -6.48 -2.14 -23.72
N ASP A 125 -7.42 -3.08 -23.66
CA ASP A 125 -8.72 -2.87 -23.02
C ASP A 125 -8.57 -2.72 -21.50
N LEU A 126 -7.68 -3.48 -20.87
CA LEU A 126 -7.33 -3.29 -19.44
C LEU A 126 -6.75 -1.90 -19.17
N LYS A 127 -5.96 -1.35 -20.13
CA LYS A 127 -5.45 0.02 -20.01
C LYS A 127 -6.58 1.05 -20.11
N LYS A 128 -7.53 0.87 -21.01
CA LYS A 128 -8.70 1.76 -21.14
C LYS A 128 -9.49 1.77 -19.84
N ASP A 129 -9.73 0.61 -19.25
CA ASP A 129 -10.43 0.47 -17.99
C ASP A 129 -9.61 1.06 -16.82
N ALA A 130 -8.30 0.82 -16.77
CA ALA A 130 -7.41 1.44 -15.80
C ALA A 130 -7.47 2.97 -15.84
N VAL A 131 -7.45 3.57 -17.03
CA VAL A 131 -7.62 5.02 -17.23
C VAL A 131 -9.00 5.48 -16.77
N LYS A 132 -10.08 4.77 -17.17
CA LYS A 132 -11.47 5.08 -16.77
C LYS A 132 -11.59 5.14 -15.24
N PHE A 133 -11.22 4.08 -14.55
CA PHE A 133 -11.36 4.01 -13.09
C PHE A 133 -10.38 4.92 -12.33
N THR A 134 -9.19 5.18 -12.89
CA THR A 134 -8.27 6.19 -12.34
C THR A 134 -8.87 7.59 -12.42
N ASN A 135 -9.53 7.94 -13.54
CA ASN A 135 -10.14 9.26 -13.72
C ASN A 135 -11.32 9.51 -12.75
N TYR A 136 -12.01 8.48 -12.28
CA TYR A 136 -13.02 8.64 -11.23
C TYR A 136 -12.44 9.22 -9.93
N LEU A 137 -11.14 9.00 -9.68
CA LEU A 137 -10.45 9.49 -8.50
C LEU A 137 -9.93 10.93 -8.63
N TYR A 138 -10.19 11.61 -9.75
CA TYR A 138 -9.72 12.99 -9.97
C TYR A 138 -10.04 13.95 -8.82
N PRO A 139 -11.23 13.91 -8.17
CA PRO A 139 -11.52 14.81 -7.05
C PRO A 139 -10.61 14.62 -5.82
N LEU A 140 -9.91 13.48 -5.70
CA LEU A 140 -9.02 13.20 -4.56
C LEU A 140 -7.81 14.15 -4.52
N LYS A 141 -7.43 14.76 -5.65
CA LYS A 141 -6.35 15.76 -5.68
C LYS A 141 -6.58 16.94 -4.74
N ASP A 142 -7.85 17.23 -4.42
CA ASP A 142 -8.25 18.32 -3.52
C ASP A 142 -8.61 17.83 -2.11
N TYR A 143 -8.64 16.53 -1.89
CA TYR A 143 -9.07 15.93 -0.63
C TYR A 143 -7.97 15.99 0.43
N LYS A 144 -8.32 16.42 1.65
CA LYS A 144 -7.39 16.64 2.78
C LYS A 144 -7.82 15.93 4.06
N GLY A 145 -8.92 15.16 4.02
CA GLY A 145 -9.56 14.61 5.22
C GLY A 145 -8.90 13.37 5.82
N THR A 146 -7.93 12.77 5.14
CA THR A 146 -7.24 11.55 5.60
C THR A 146 -5.81 11.48 5.09
N HIS A 147 -4.95 10.73 5.78
CA HIS A 147 -3.62 10.38 5.29
C HIS A 147 -3.67 9.37 4.13
N ASP A 148 -4.76 8.61 4.02
CA ASP A 148 -4.91 7.53 3.02
C ASP A 148 -4.87 8.03 1.58
N ILE A 149 -4.98 9.34 1.35
CA ILE A 149 -4.76 9.92 0.03
C ILE A 149 -3.41 9.52 -0.56
N GLY A 150 -2.42 9.20 0.27
CA GLY A 150 -1.11 8.72 -0.17
C GLY A 150 -1.23 7.48 -1.04
N PHE A 151 -1.77 6.38 -0.52
CA PHE A 151 -1.90 5.17 -1.34
C PHE A 151 -3.12 5.17 -2.26
N MET A 152 -4.23 5.85 -1.93
CA MET A 152 -5.37 5.98 -2.85
C MET A 152 -4.91 6.54 -4.21
N VAL A 153 -4.08 7.59 -4.18
CA VAL A 153 -3.60 8.26 -5.39
C VAL A 153 -2.34 7.59 -5.96
N ASN A 154 -1.42 7.09 -5.11
CA ASN A 154 -0.22 6.44 -5.62
C ASN A 154 -0.52 5.09 -6.28
N CYS A 155 -1.46 4.29 -5.74
CA CYS A 155 -1.87 3.04 -6.37
C CYS A 155 -2.55 3.26 -7.73
N SER A 156 -3.27 4.37 -7.92
CA SER A 156 -3.99 4.71 -9.15
C SER A 156 -3.16 5.59 -10.08
N TYR A 157 -3.08 6.89 -9.79
CA TYR A 157 -2.34 7.87 -10.60
C TYR A 157 -0.83 7.63 -10.62
N GLY A 158 -0.23 7.06 -9.55
CA GLY A 158 1.17 6.68 -9.56
C GLY A 158 1.48 5.62 -10.61
N ASN A 159 0.64 4.56 -10.69
CA ASN A 159 0.77 3.56 -11.75
C ASN A 159 0.42 4.12 -13.13
N ALA A 160 -0.58 5.00 -13.24
CA ALA A 160 -0.90 5.69 -14.48
C ALA A 160 0.29 6.51 -14.98
N HIS A 161 0.95 7.29 -14.11
CA HIS A 161 2.14 8.05 -14.48
C HIS A 161 3.31 7.17 -14.91
N ARG A 162 3.52 6.06 -14.23
CA ARG A 162 4.61 5.11 -14.54
C ARG A 162 4.44 4.44 -15.90
N LEU A 163 3.20 4.09 -16.28
CA LEU A 163 2.90 3.31 -17.49
C LEU A 163 2.39 4.15 -18.66
N SER A 164 1.86 5.34 -18.39
CA SER A 164 1.31 6.27 -19.39
C SER A 164 1.47 7.70 -18.91
N PRO A 165 2.72 8.23 -18.84
CA PRO A 165 3.01 9.52 -18.23
C PRO A 165 2.32 10.67 -18.96
N ALA A 166 1.81 11.64 -18.17
CA ALA A 166 1.24 12.89 -18.67
C ALA A 166 1.44 14.00 -17.62
N ASP A 167 1.60 15.24 -18.06
CA ASP A 167 1.80 16.39 -17.17
C ASP A 167 0.63 16.60 -16.21
N THR A 168 -0.58 16.35 -16.65
CA THR A 168 -1.78 16.44 -15.80
C THR A 168 -1.74 15.42 -14.66
N ILE A 169 -1.28 14.20 -14.92
CA ILE A 169 -1.11 13.17 -13.90
C ILE A 169 -0.01 13.59 -12.91
N ARG A 170 1.11 14.11 -13.41
CA ARG A 170 2.18 14.65 -12.58
C ARG A 170 1.68 15.74 -11.64
N GLN A 171 0.85 16.67 -12.13
CA GLN A 171 0.26 17.74 -11.32
C GLN A 171 -0.65 17.19 -10.22
N ILE A 172 -1.48 16.18 -10.50
CA ILE A 172 -2.34 15.52 -9.51
C ILE A 172 -1.50 14.88 -8.40
N LEU A 173 -0.42 14.18 -8.74
CA LEU A 173 0.48 13.55 -7.77
C LEU A 173 1.14 14.58 -6.86
N VAL A 174 1.66 15.67 -7.43
CA VAL A 174 2.29 16.77 -6.67
C VAL A 174 1.28 17.42 -5.73
N GLN A 175 0.10 17.78 -6.23
CA GLN A 175 -0.96 18.40 -5.41
C GLN A 175 -1.40 17.50 -4.25
N THR A 176 -1.53 16.19 -4.52
CA THR A 176 -1.90 15.23 -3.46
C THR A 176 -0.78 15.09 -2.42
N ALA A 177 0.48 15.07 -2.85
CA ALA A 177 1.62 15.04 -1.93
C ALA A 177 1.69 16.31 -1.07
N ASP A 178 1.38 17.48 -1.63
CA ASP A 178 1.26 18.73 -0.87
C ASP A 178 0.14 18.66 0.17
N ASN A 179 -1.02 18.10 -0.19
CA ASN A 179 -2.11 17.87 0.76
C ASN A 179 -1.72 16.92 1.89
N LEU A 180 -0.98 15.86 1.59
CA LEU A 180 -0.47 14.94 2.60
C LEU A 180 0.56 15.62 3.51
N CYS A 181 1.49 16.39 2.95
CA CYS A 181 2.43 17.21 3.73
C CYS A 181 1.71 18.25 4.59
N GLY A 182 0.58 18.79 4.13
CA GLY A 182 -0.25 19.72 4.90
C GLY A 182 -0.87 19.11 6.18
N ARG A 183 -0.83 17.79 6.34
CA ARG A 183 -1.22 17.08 7.57
C ARG A 183 -0.05 16.81 8.52
N PHE A 184 1.16 17.22 8.16
CA PHE A 184 2.36 17.06 8.97
C PHE A 184 2.48 18.18 9.98
N ASP A 185 2.73 17.83 11.23
CA ASP A 185 3.06 18.76 12.30
C ASP A 185 4.55 18.64 12.65
N SER A 186 5.28 19.75 12.55
CA SER A 186 6.72 19.77 12.75
C SER A 186 7.15 19.61 14.22
N ASN A 187 6.30 19.96 15.19
CA ASN A 187 6.59 19.79 16.62
C ASN A 187 6.44 18.32 17.01
N ILE A 188 5.43 17.64 16.45
CA ILE A 188 5.17 16.23 16.64
C ILE A 188 6.11 15.38 15.79
N GLY A 189 6.41 15.83 14.57
CA GLY A 189 7.21 15.10 13.61
C GLY A 189 6.43 14.00 12.88
N CYS A 190 5.10 14.11 12.80
CA CYS A 190 4.23 13.12 12.16
C CYS A 190 3.15 13.74 11.28
N ILE A 191 2.66 12.95 10.33
CA ILE A 191 1.48 13.21 9.53
C ILE A 191 0.25 12.71 10.30
N ARG A 192 -0.74 13.58 10.53
CA ARG A 192 -1.99 13.22 11.19
C ARG A 192 -2.80 12.25 10.32
N SER A 193 -3.32 11.18 10.92
CA SER A 193 -4.02 10.13 10.16
C SER A 193 -5.45 10.51 9.80
N TRP A 194 -6.28 10.91 10.78
CA TRP A 194 -7.69 11.29 10.60
C TRP A 194 -8.09 12.42 11.54
N ASP A 195 -9.29 12.95 11.36
CA ASP A 195 -9.81 14.12 12.11
C ASP A 195 -11.05 13.77 12.95
N PHE A 196 -11.25 12.49 13.27
CA PHE A 196 -12.35 12.01 14.10
C PHE A 196 -11.85 11.26 15.34
N GLY A 197 -12.79 10.98 16.25
CA GLY A 197 -12.54 10.23 17.47
C GLY A 197 -12.12 11.10 18.64
N LYS A 198 -11.55 10.46 19.66
CA LYS A 198 -11.22 11.08 20.96
C LYS A 198 -9.77 11.56 21.08
N TRP A 199 -8.97 11.35 20.08
CA TRP A 199 -7.53 11.61 20.06
C TRP A 199 -7.21 13.05 19.70
N ASN A 200 -6.22 13.65 20.34
CA ASN A 200 -5.77 15.01 20.04
C ASN A 200 -5.09 15.09 18.67
N PHE A 201 -4.10 14.20 18.43
CA PHE A 201 -3.39 14.10 17.15
C PHE A 201 -3.11 12.62 16.86
N PRO A 202 -4.06 11.90 16.24
CA PRO A 202 -3.91 10.47 16.00
C PRO A 202 -2.96 10.19 14.83
N VAL A 203 -2.02 9.27 15.08
CA VAL A 203 -1.14 8.68 14.08
C VAL A 203 -1.31 7.17 14.16
N ILE A 204 -1.68 6.52 13.06
CA ILE A 204 -1.75 5.07 12.98
C ILE A 204 -0.59 4.52 12.18
N ILE A 205 -0.21 3.28 12.49
CA ILE A 205 0.91 2.62 11.82
C ILE A 205 0.72 2.51 10.29
N ASP A 206 -0.53 2.48 9.82
CA ASP A 206 -0.91 2.46 8.41
C ASP A 206 -0.34 3.65 7.63
N ASN A 207 -0.08 4.77 8.30
CA ASN A 207 0.48 5.96 7.67
C ASN A 207 1.81 5.66 6.96
N MET A 208 2.54 4.65 7.41
CA MET A 208 3.78 4.21 6.76
C MET A 208 3.59 3.80 5.29
N MET A 209 2.38 3.34 4.90
CA MET A 209 2.03 3.05 3.51
C MET A 209 1.93 4.30 2.63
N ASN A 210 1.57 5.43 3.22
CA ASN A 210 1.31 6.67 2.49
C ASN A 210 2.58 7.42 2.10
N LEU A 211 3.72 7.06 2.70
CA LEU A 211 5.02 7.71 2.48
C LEU A 211 5.55 7.47 1.06
N ASP A 212 5.15 6.38 0.40
CA ASP A 212 5.54 6.09 -0.98
C ASP A 212 5.17 7.21 -1.95
N LEU A 213 4.01 7.85 -1.78
CA LEU A 213 3.64 9.01 -2.59
C LEU A 213 4.66 10.14 -2.43
N LEU A 214 5.11 10.41 -1.20
CA LEU A 214 6.07 11.46 -0.92
C LEU A 214 7.44 11.16 -1.55
N PHE A 215 7.93 9.93 -1.43
CA PHE A 215 9.17 9.53 -2.09
C PHE A 215 9.05 9.62 -3.62
N TYR A 216 7.93 9.14 -4.16
CA TYR A 216 7.68 9.21 -5.60
C TYR A 216 7.68 10.65 -6.12
N VAL A 217 6.99 11.57 -5.43
CA VAL A 217 6.94 12.98 -5.81
C VAL A 217 8.28 13.69 -5.58
N ASN A 218 9.05 13.32 -4.55
CA ASN A 218 10.42 13.78 -4.40
C ASN A 218 11.27 13.46 -5.64
N HIS A 219 11.19 12.26 -6.19
CA HIS A 219 11.88 11.89 -7.43
C HIS A 219 11.37 12.66 -8.65
N LEU A 220 10.06 12.95 -8.71
CA LEU A 220 9.48 13.70 -9.83
C LEU A 220 9.89 15.18 -9.84
N THR A 221 10.09 15.78 -8.67
CA THR A 221 10.25 17.24 -8.52
C THR A 221 11.64 17.65 -8.13
N ASN A 222 12.46 16.75 -7.57
CA ASN A 222 13.70 17.00 -6.85
C ASN A 222 13.53 17.98 -5.67
N ASP A 223 12.32 18.08 -5.09
CA ASP A 223 12.04 18.89 -3.90
C ASP A 223 12.17 18.02 -2.65
N SER A 224 13.23 18.24 -1.87
CA SER A 224 13.59 17.44 -0.69
C SER A 224 12.53 17.47 0.41
N LYS A 225 11.63 18.48 0.43
CA LYS A 225 10.58 18.60 1.47
C LYS A 225 9.74 17.33 1.64
N TYR A 226 9.42 16.65 0.53
CA TYR A 226 8.62 15.43 0.56
C TYR A 226 9.37 14.29 1.25
N LYS A 227 10.63 14.08 0.89
CA LYS A 227 11.49 13.09 1.53
C LYS A 227 11.73 13.40 3.01
N GLU A 228 11.95 14.66 3.36
CA GLU A 228 12.15 15.10 4.73
C GLU A 228 10.94 14.83 5.61
N VAL A 229 9.73 15.17 5.14
CA VAL A 229 8.48 14.87 5.84
C VAL A 229 8.30 13.37 6.04
N ALA A 230 8.55 12.57 4.99
CA ALA A 230 8.41 11.11 5.06
C ALA A 230 9.39 10.50 6.08
N LEU A 231 10.65 10.89 6.05
CA LEU A 231 11.67 10.34 6.96
C LEU A 231 11.44 10.78 8.40
N ARG A 232 11.09 12.05 8.65
CA ARG A 232 10.74 12.51 10.01
C ARG A 232 9.53 11.79 10.58
N HIS A 233 8.51 11.54 9.75
CA HIS A 233 7.37 10.72 10.16
C HIS A 233 7.82 9.31 10.54
N ALA A 234 8.66 8.67 9.71
CA ALA A 234 9.17 7.33 9.97
C ALA A 234 10.00 7.24 11.24
N GLU A 235 10.90 8.21 11.49
CA GLU A 235 11.73 8.28 12.72
C GLU A 235 10.87 8.40 13.97
N THR A 236 9.87 9.28 13.98
CA THR A 236 8.96 9.47 15.12
C THR A 236 8.09 8.23 15.33
N THR A 237 7.62 7.61 14.27
CA THR A 237 6.85 6.36 14.29
C THR A 237 7.71 5.21 14.83
N MET A 238 8.97 5.10 14.41
CA MET A 238 9.90 4.09 14.93
C MET A 238 10.04 4.19 16.46
N LYS A 239 10.22 5.40 16.95
CA LYS A 239 10.41 5.66 18.39
C LYS A 239 9.17 5.33 19.22
N ASN A 240 7.97 5.55 18.69
CA ASN A 240 6.76 5.57 19.53
C ASN A 240 5.78 4.42 19.26
N HIS A 241 5.74 3.87 18.02
CA HIS A 241 4.77 2.83 17.65
C HIS A 241 5.21 1.41 17.96
N PHE A 242 6.50 1.19 18.25
CA PHE A 242 6.99 -0.16 18.50
C PHE A 242 7.26 -0.42 19.98
N ARG A 243 6.92 -1.62 20.42
CA ARG A 243 7.28 -2.16 21.73
C ARG A 243 8.72 -2.70 21.69
N ASN A 244 9.28 -3.01 22.83
CA ASN A 244 10.62 -3.60 22.94
C ASN A 244 10.76 -4.91 22.17
N ASP A 245 9.66 -5.58 21.96
CA ASP A 245 9.57 -6.81 21.23
C ASP A 245 9.27 -6.59 19.74
N HIS A 246 9.37 -5.38 19.23
CA HIS A 246 9.10 -4.94 17.86
C HIS A 246 7.64 -5.11 17.38
N SER A 247 6.71 -5.51 18.24
CA SER A 247 5.29 -5.46 17.90
C SER A 247 4.77 -4.02 17.90
N SER A 248 3.86 -3.70 16.97
CA SER A 248 3.38 -2.32 16.81
C SER A 248 2.10 -2.04 17.62
N TYR A 249 2.01 -0.82 18.14
CA TYR A 249 0.73 -0.19 18.48
C TYR A 249 0.01 0.22 17.20
N HIS A 250 -1.32 0.10 17.17
CA HIS A 250 -2.08 0.60 16.04
C HIS A 250 -2.12 2.12 16.03
N VAL A 251 -2.49 2.75 17.14
CA VAL A 251 -2.65 4.20 17.28
C VAL A 251 -1.68 4.73 18.33
N VAL A 252 -0.94 5.77 17.99
CA VAL A 252 -0.26 6.65 18.93
C VAL A 252 -0.83 8.05 18.75
N SER A 253 -1.40 8.62 19.80
CA SER A 253 -1.86 10.01 19.80
C SER A 253 -0.87 10.90 20.51
N TYR A 254 -0.75 12.13 20.03
CA TYR A 254 0.22 13.12 20.54
C TYR A 254 -0.49 14.38 21.02
N ASN A 255 0.11 15.04 22.02
CA ASN A 255 -0.20 16.40 22.42
C ASN A 255 0.47 17.42 21.49
N SER A 256 0.05 18.66 21.53
CA SER A 256 0.59 19.74 20.71
C SER A 256 2.08 20.06 20.96
N ASP A 257 2.62 19.65 22.11
CA ASP A 257 4.05 19.77 22.46
C ASP A 257 4.90 18.61 21.94
N GLY A 258 4.30 17.64 21.23
CA GLY A 258 4.96 16.45 20.69
C GLY A 258 5.08 15.29 21.68
N SER A 259 4.62 15.44 22.92
CA SER A 259 4.57 14.33 23.89
C SER A 259 3.49 13.32 23.51
N VAL A 260 3.71 12.05 23.83
CA VAL A 260 2.72 10.99 23.60
C VAL A 260 1.56 11.16 24.56
N GLU A 261 0.34 11.33 24.04
CA GLU A 261 -0.90 11.36 24.82
C GLU A 261 -1.30 9.95 25.26
N MET A 262 -1.40 9.03 24.30
CA MET A 262 -1.76 7.64 24.54
C MET A 262 -1.29 6.71 23.41
N LYS A 263 -1.19 5.42 23.76
CA LYS A 263 -0.96 4.32 22.81
C LYS A 263 -2.10 3.33 22.95
N CYS A 264 -2.79 3.02 21.85
CA CYS A 264 -3.97 2.17 21.88
C CYS A 264 -4.23 1.48 20.54
N THR A 265 -5.34 0.78 20.45
CA THR A 265 -5.84 0.23 19.20
C THR A 265 -7.19 0.83 18.81
N HIS A 266 -7.49 0.83 17.51
CA HIS A 266 -8.80 1.13 16.96
C HIS A 266 -9.36 -0.08 16.19
N GLN A 267 -8.49 -0.84 15.50
CA GLN A 267 -8.88 -2.00 14.68
C GLN A 267 -8.36 -3.34 15.24
N GLY A 268 -7.40 -3.33 16.17
CA GLY A 268 -6.89 -4.52 16.83
C GLY A 268 -7.82 -5.05 17.92
N LYS A 269 -7.46 -6.21 18.49
CA LYS A 269 -8.24 -6.89 19.53
C LYS A 269 -8.32 -6.09 20.83
N ASN A 270 -7.18 -5.55 21.28
CA ASN A 270 -7.03 -4.70 22.49
C ASN A 270 -5.73 -3.91 22.39
N ASP A 271 -5.51 -2.99 23.33
CA ASP A 271 -4.37 -2.07 23.30
C ASP A 271 -3.01 -2.77 23.49
N ASP A 272 -2.99 -3.96 24.11
CA ASP A 272 -1.78 -4.76 24.30
C ASP A 272 -1.47 -5.68 23.12
N SER A 273 -2.43 -5.87 22.20
CA SER A 273 -2.25 -6.71 21.03
C SER A 273 -1.55 -5.97 19.89
N SER A 274 -0.84 -6.71 19.03
CA SER A 274 -0.42 -6.21 17.73
C SER A 274 -1.46 -6.57 16.68
N TRP A 275 -1.94 -5.57 15.94
CA TRP A 275 -2.86 -5.78 14.83
C TRP A 275 -2.09 -6.21 13.59
N ALA A 276 -2.35 -7.44 13.10
CA ALA A 276 -1.55 -8.08 12.05
C ALA A 276 -1.36 -7.22 10.79
N ARG A 277 -2.45 -6.62 10.29
CA ARG A 277 -2.36 -5.73 9.11
C ARG A 277 -1.54 -4.49 9.40
N GLY A 278 -1.66 -3.88 10.59
CA GLY A 278 -0.85 -2.74 11.01
C GLY A 278 0.62 -3.08 11.09
N GLN A 279 0.96 -4.26 11.63
CA GLN A 279 2.33 -4.75 11.64
C GLN A 279 2.87 -4.89 10.22
N ALA A 280 2.09 -5.44 9.29
CA ALA A 280 2.48 -5.56 7.88
C ALA A 280 2.69 -4.19 7.21
N TRP A 281 1.88 -3.18 7.53
CA TRP A 281 2.09 -1.81 7.05
C TRP A 281 3.41 -1.22 7.55
N GLY A 282 3.76 -1.48 8.79
CA GLY A 282 5.07 -1.11 9.34
C GLY A 282 6.21 -1.70 8.53
N VAL A 283 6.20 -3.03 8.31
CA VAL A 283 7.23 -3.73 7.51
C VAL A 283 7.36 -3.13 6.12
N TYR A 284 6.25 -2.95 5.43
CA TYR A 284 6.25 -2.35 4.10
C TYR A 284 6.83 -0.94 4.10
N GLY A 285 6.31 -0.04 4.95
CA GLY A 285 6.70 1.35 4.95
C GLY A 285 8.16 1.57 5.33
N TYR A 286 8.68 0.81 6.31
CA TYR A 286 10.10 0.86 6.65
C TYR A 286 11.00 0.27 5.58
N THR A 287 10.52 -0.71 4.81
CA THR A 287 11.23 -1.18 3.60
C THR A 287 11.40 -0.04 2.60
N SER A 288 10.31 0.70 2.33
CA SER A 288 10.35 1.87 1.45
C SER A 288 11.28 2.96 1.99
N CYS A 289 11.16 3.31 3.27
CA CYS A 289 12.02 4.31 3.91
C CYS A 289 13.51 3.93 3.82
N TYR A 290 13.86 2.67 4.07
CA TYR A 290 15.23 2.18 3.94
C TYR A 290 15.73 2.26 2.49
N ARG A 291 14.90 1.88 1.52
CA ARG A 291 15.27 1.96 0.09
C ARG A 291 15.60 3.38 -0.33
N GLU A 292 14.86 4.35 0.18
CA GLU A 292 14.99 5.76 -0.17
C GLU A 292 16.08 6.51 0.61
N SER A 293 16.30 6.16 1.88
CA SER A 293 17.27 6.82 2.74
C SER A 293 18.64 6.14 2.78
N LYS A 294 18.66 4.81 2.66
CA LYS A 294 19.80 3.93 2.99
C LYS A 294 20.22 4.01 4.47
N ASP A 295 19.36 4.54 5.33
CA ASP A 295 19.60 4.58 6.77
C ASP A 295 19.39 3.19 7.38
N ALA A 296 20.47 2.61 7.91
CA ALA A 296 20.46 1.28 8.52
C ALA A 296 19.50 1.20 9.73
N ALA A 297 19.25 2.30 10.45
CA ALA A 297 18.29 2.33 11.55
C ALA A 297 16.87 1.98 11.10
N LEU A 298 16.50 2.37 9.88
CA LEU A 298 15.19 2.05 9.29
C LEU A 298 15.10 0.62 8.74
N SER A 299 16.21 -0.12 8.64
CA SER A 299 16.22 -1.53 8.20
C SER A 299 15.97 -2.54 9.31
N LEU A 300 16.08 -2.14 10.59
CA LEU A 300 15.99 -3.06 11.74
C LEU A 300 14.66 -3.84 11.79
N ILE A 301 13.59 -3.27 11.32
CA ILE A 301 12.28 -3.95 11.24
C ILE A 301 12.33 -5.15 10.33
N HIS A 302 13.09 -5.11 9.22
CA HIS A 302 13.27 -6.25 8.34
C HIS A 302 13.96 -7.44 8.99
N ILE A 303 14.86 -7.17 9.91
CA ILE A 303 15.65 -8.21 10.59
C ILE A 303 14.81 -8.91 11.66
N SER A 304 13.87 -8.20 12.29
CA SER A 304 13.05 -8.74 13.38
C SER A 304 11.80 -9.48 12.90
N GLU A 305 11.34 -9.24 11.67
CA GLU A 305 10.07 -9.75 11.16
C GLU A 305 10.00 -11.25 10.86
N PRO A 306 11.02 -11.91 10.28
CA PRO A 306 10.91 -13.32 9.92
C PRO A 306 10.55 -14.23 11.10
N THR A 307 10.82 -13.78 12.32
CA THR A 307 10.58 -14.57 13.54
C THR A 307 9.19 -14.37 14.12
N ARG A 308 8.47 -13.30 13.74
CA ARG A 308 7.23 -12.87 14.42
C ARG A 308 5.95 -13.06 13.64
N LEU A 309 5.98 -13.11 12.33
CA LEU A 309 4.80 -13.47 11.52
C LEU A 309 4.25 -14.86 11.90
N GLN A 310 5.06 -15.71 12.53
CA GLN A 310 4.65 -17.00 13.07
C GLN A 310 3.86 -16.91 14.38
N LEU A 311 3.86 -15.75 15.07
CA LEU A 311 3.23 -15.58 16.39
C LEU A 311 1.89 -14.82 16.32
N ILE A 312 1.44 -14.41 15.15
CA ILE A 312 0.23 -13.58 14.94
C ILE A 312 -0.93 -14.42 14.37
N SER A 313 -0.82 -15.74 14.35
CA SER A 313 -1.88 -16.65 13.90
C SER A 313 -3.00 -16.83 14.93
#